data_2b982db89d6619bcf2d09bb543e1ae46
#
_entry.id   2b982db89d6619bcf2d09bb543e1ae46
#
_cell.length_a   1.000
_cell.length_b   1.000
_cell.length_c   1.000
_cell.angle_alpha   90.00
_cell.angle_beta   90.00
_cell.angle_gamma   90.00
#
_symmetry.space_group_name_H-M   'P 1'
#
loop_
_entity.id
_entity.type
_entity.pdbx_description
1 polymer ?
#
loop_
_entity_poly.entity_id
_entity_poly.type
_entity_poly.pdbx_seq_one_letter_code
_entity_poly.pdbx_strand_id
1 'polypeptide(L)'
;AGAILATFIAAGFKAKELEEIFDELDLTKLLDPPKFVVNIPFLKWLNLYKRNGLYRGKLLEKWFKQKLATKGIYCFGDLPKGTLKLVASDLSNGKLLVLPDDLKNYGIDCDRFPISRALRMSCGLPFFFEPVYLKNSKHDCVVVDGGVLSNFPLWIYDNGHKMRPVLGMKLSS
;
A
#
# COMPACT_ATOMS: atom_id res chain seq x y z
N ALA A 1 -0.84 -9.02 1.18
CA ALA A 1 0.44 -9.67 1.53
C ALA A 1 1.50 -9.44 0.43
N GLY A 2 1.17 -9.66 -0.86
CA GLY A 2 2.13 -9.59 -1.96
C GLY A 2 2.90 -8.27 -2.08
N ALA A 3 2.22 -7.14 -1.94
CA ALA A 3 2.84 -5.81 -1.99
C ALA A 3 3.90 -5.60 -0.91
N ILE A 4 3.66 -6.10 0.31
CA ILE A 4 4.60 -5.99 1.44
C ILE A 4 5.85 -6.82 1.15
N LEU A 5 5.67 -8.07 0.73
CA LEU A 5 6.77 -8.98 0.41
C LEU A 5 7.61 -8.42 -0.76
N ALA A 6 6.97 -8.01 -1.85
CA ALA A 6 7.65 -7.41 -3.00
C ALA A 6 8.47 -6.17 -2.62
N THR A 7 7.92 -5.32 -1.74
CA THR A 7 8.62 -4.11 -1.28
C THR A 7 9.84 -4.44 -0.44
N PHE A 8 9.73 -5.38 0.49
CA PHE A 8 10.87 -5.75 1.33
C PHE A 8 11.97 -6.45 0.52
N ILE A 9 11.61 -7.29 -0.45
CA ILE A 9 12.59 -7.88 -1.39
C ILE A 9 13.28 -6.78 -2.20
N ALA A 10 12.52 -5.83 -2.76
CA ALA A 10 13.07 -4.69 -3.50
C ALA A 10 13.99 -3.82 -2.63
N ALA A 11 13.70 -3.68 -1.34
CA ALA A 11 14.54 -2.98 -0.37
C ALA A 11 15.76 -3.78 0.11
N GLY A 12 15.99 -5.00 -0.40
CA GLY A 12 17.16 -5.82 -0.12
C GLY A 12 17.08 -6.65 1.15
N PHE A 13 15.88 -6.91 1.68
CA PHE A 13 15.71 -7.87 2.79
C PHE A 13 15.92 -9.30 2.29
N LYS A 14 16.68 -10.09 3.05
CA LYS A 14 16.90 -11.51 2.79
C LYS A 14 15.77 -12.36 3.39
N ALA A 15 15.62 -13.59 2.90
CA ALA A 15 14.55 -14.50 3.35
C ALA A 15 14.50 -14.66 4.88
N LYS A 16 15.65 -14.84 5.54
CA LYS A 16 15.72 -14.97 6.99
C LYS A 16 15.25 -13.71 7.74
N GLU A 17 15.62 -12.53 7.25
CA GLU A 17 15.18 -11.27 7.84
C GLU A 17 13.64 -11.07 7.67
N LEU A 18 13.10 -11.55 6.54
CA LEU A 18 11.65 -11.52 6.31
C LEU A 18 10.92 -12.46 7.26
N GLU A 19 11.42 -13.67 7.45
CA GLU A 19 10.88 -14.64 8.41
C GLU A 19 10.83 -14.03 9.82
N GLU A 20 11.94 -13.49 10.32
CA GLU A 20 12.01 -12.81 11.61
C GLU A 20 11.01 -11.64 11.73
N ILE A 21 10.90 -10.79 10.68
CA ILE A 21 9.97 -9.66 10.65
C ILE A 21 8.51 -10.12 10.72
N PHE A 22 8.16 -11.20 10.02
CA PHE A 22 6.78 -11.69 9.98
C PHE A 22 6.42 -12.51 11.23
N ASP A 23 7.35 -13.23 11.82
CA ASP A 23 7.16 -13.95 13.08
C ASP A 23 6.94 -12.99 14.27
N GLU A 24 7.64 -11.85 14.29
CA GLU A 24 7.47 -10.81 15.29
C GLU A 24 6.24 -9.92 15.06
N LEU A 25 5.60 -10.04 13.88
CA LEU A 25 4.52 -9.15 13.46
C LEU A 25 3.22 -9.44 14.19
N ASP A 26 2.92 -8.63 15.20
CA ASP A 26 1.60 -8.60 15.82
C ASP A 26 0.71 -7.55 15.15
N LEU A 27 -0.13 -8.00 14.22
CA LEU A 27 -1.04 -7.12 13.48
C LEU A 27 -2.00 -6.37 14.40
N THR A 28 -2.35 -6.93 15.57
CA THR A 28 -3.28 -6.28 16.50
C THR A 28 -2.72 -4.99 17.06
N LYS A 29 -1.41 -4.90 17.25
CA LYS A 29 -0.69 -3.69 17.70
C LYS A 29 -0.60 -2.61 16.63
N LEU A 30 -0.81 -2.96 15.36
CA LEU A 30 -0.79 -2.02 14.24
C LEU A 30 -2.18 -1.45 13.91
N LEU A 31 -3.23 -1.93 14.59
CA LEU A 31 -4.56 -1.39 14.47
C LEU A 31 -4.70 -0.14 15.34
N ASP A 32 -5.00 0.98 14.73
CA ASP A 32 -5.18 2.27 15.37
C ASP A 32 -6.65 2.72 15.34
N PRO A 33 -7.47 2.30 16.31
CA PRO A 33 -8.86 2.72 16.36
C PRO A 33 -8.96 4.23 16.58
N PRO A 34 -9.98 4.89 16.02
CA PRO A 34 -10.23 6.31 16.28
C PRO A 34 -10.44 6.56 17.78
N LYS A 35 -9.80 7.58 18.36
CA LYS A 35 -9.74 7.86 19.81
C LYS A 35 -11.10 7.95 20.54
N PHE A 36 -12.22 8.14 19.81
CA PHE A 36 -13.55 8.37 20.37
C PHE A 36 -14.52 7.16 20.30
N VAL A 37 -14.07 5.97 19.87
CA VAL A 37 -15.00 4.90 19.48
C VAL A 37 -14.81 3.58 20.25
N VAL A 38 -13.95 3.56 21.24
CA VAL A 38 -13.51 2.29 21.87
C VAL A 38 -14.64 1.52 22.56
N ASN A 39 -15.72 2.16 23.01
CA ASN A 39 -16.69 1.50 23.90
C ASN A 39 -18.18 1.52 23.49
N ILE A 40 -18.55 2.07 22.33
CA ILE A 40 -19.97 2.13 21.94
C ILE A 40 -20.17 1.52 20.55
N PRO A 41 -20.88 0.36 20.43
CA PRO A 41 -21.07 -0.34 19.15
C PRO A 41 -21.70 0.53 18.04
N PHE A 42 -22.67 1.36 18.39
CA PHE A 42 -23.36 2.26 17.47
C PHE A 42 -22.43 3.34 16.89
N LEU A 43 -21.48 3.87 17.68
CA LEU A 43 -20.51 4.86 17.21
C LEU A 43 -19.47 4.27 16.24
N LYS A 44 -19.22 2.96 16.27
CA LYS A 44 -18.38 2.28 15.28
C LYS A 44 -19.03 2.34 13.89
N TRP A 45 -20.33 2.14 13.79
CA TRP A 45 -21.10 2.23 12.55
C TRP A 45 -21.15 3.66 12.00
N LEU A 46 -21.34 4.65 12.87
CA LEU A 46 -21.36 6.06 12.48
C LEU A 46 -19.98 6.55 11.98
N ASN A 47 -18.90 6.06 12.59
CA ASN A 47 -17.52 6.34 12.13
C ASN A 47 -17.20 5.64 10.83
N LEU A 48 -17.64 4.40 10.64
CA LEU A 48 -17.52 3.68 9.38
C LEU A 48 -18.18 4.48 8.26
N TYR A 49 -19.37 5.02 8.50
CA TYR A 49 -20.08 5.85 7.52
C TYR A 49 -19.40 7.19 7.24
N LYS A 50 -18.84 7.85 8.27
CA LYS A 50 -18.18 9.17 8.10
C LYS A 50 -16.74 9.10 7.59
N ARG A 51 -16.00 8.02 7.87
CA ARG A 51 -14.56 7.91 7.59
C ARG A 51 -14.21 6.79 6.61
N ASN A 52 -15.19 5.99 6.20
CA ASN A 52 -15.01 4.84 5.31
C ASN A 52 -13.98 3.80 5.80
N GLY A 53 -13.74 3.72 7.13
CA GLY A 53 -12.81 2.75 7.72
C GLY A 53 -12.87 2.67 9.23
N LEU A 54 -12.62 1.47 9.77
CA LEU A 54 -12.59 1.18 11.22
C LEU A 54 -11.28 1.63 11.87
N TYR A 55 -10.18 1.54 11.15
CA TYR A 55 -8.82 1.84 11.63
C TYR A 55 -8.17 2.89 10.73
N ARG A 56 -7.37 3.79 11.33
CA ARG A 56 -6.70 4.86 10.59
C ARG A 56 -5.58 4.35 9.67
N GLY A 57 -4.92 3.25 10.06
CA GLY A 57 -3.78 2.68 9.36
C GLY A 57 -2.49 3.50 9.43
N LYS A 58 -2.43 4.49 10.32
CA LYS A 58 -1.22 5.32 10.55
C LYS A 58 -0.12 4.54 11.25
N LEU A 59 -0.49 3.64 12.18
CA LEU A 59 0.48 2.77 12.84
C LEU A 59 1.09 1.78 11.87
N LEU A 60 0.29 1.22 10.97
CA LEU A 60 0.77 0.34 9.89
C LEU A 60 1.74 1.10 8.95
N GLU A 61 1.39 2.31 8.51
CA GLU A 61 2.27 3.14 7.68
C GLU A 61 3.58 3.48 8.41
N LYS A 62 3.51 3.80 9.71
CA LYS A 62 4.68 4.06 10.54
C LYS A 62 5.58 2.83 10.67
N TRP A 63 5.00 1.65 10.85
CA TRP A 63 5.72 0.39 10.92
C TRP A 63 6.46 0.10 9.60
N PHE A 64 5.80 0.24 8.45
CA PHE A 64 6.47 0.13 7.15
C PHE A 64 7.65 1.09 7.04
N LYS A 65 7.44 2.36 7.41
CA LYS A 65 8.50 3.38 7.39
C LYS A 65 9.68 2.97 8.26
N GLN A 66 9.45 2.47 9.46
CA GLN A 66 10.51 2.05 10.38
C GLN A 66 11.30 0.85 9.85
N LYS A 67 10.60 -0.17 9.31
CA LYS A 67 11.29 -1.35 8.76
C LYS A 67 12.10 -0.98 7.51
N LEU A 68 11.57 -0.20 6.58
CA LEU A 68 12.30 0.24 5.39
C LEU A 68 13.51 1.14 5.75
N ALA A 69 13.39 1.97 6.77
CA ALA A 69 14.48 2.82 7.26
C ALA A 69 15.71 2.02 7.71
N THR A 70 15.56 0.76 8.17
CA THR A 70 16.69 -0.11 8.53
C THR A 70 17.60 -0.44 7.34
N LYS A 71 17.06 -0.31 6.12
CA LYS A 71 17.80 -0.48 4.85
C LYS A 71 18.14 0.87 4.19
N GLY A 72 17.86 2.01 4.85
CA GLY A 72 18.07 3.34 4.29
C GLY A 72 17.08 3.71 3.17
N ILE A 73 15.96 2.99 3.06
CA ILE A 73 14.94 3.18 2.02
C ILE A 73 13.75 3.94 2.62
N TYR A 74 13.35 5.04 1.96
CA TYR A 74 12.24 5.90 2.38
C TYR A 74 11.24 6.16 1.25
N CYS A 75 11.73 6.48 0.05
CA CYS A 75 10.93 6.83 -1.11
C CYS A 75 11.36 6.02 -2.35
N PHE A 76 10.57 6.10 -3.42
CA PHE A 76 10.86 5.31 -4.62
C PHE A 76 12.20 5.68 -5.27
N GLY A 77 12.65 6.92 -5.11
CA GLY A 77 13.96 7.37 -5.61
C GLY A 77 15.16 6.69 -4.93
N ASP A 78 14.96 6.07 -3.75
CA ASP A 78 16.01 5.31 -3.05
C ASP A 78 16.21 3.90 -3.65
N LEU A 79 15.30 3.47 -4.54
CA LEU A 79 15.38 2.20 -5.26
C LEU A 79 15.80 2.43 -6.73
N PRO A 80 16.51 1.47 -7.37
CA PRO A 80 16.73 1.51 -8.80
C PRO A 80 15.40 1.60 -9.56
N LYS A 81 15.35 2.43 -10.60
CA LYS A 81 14.11 2.64 -11.37
C LYS A 81 13.53 1.33 -11.90
N GLY A 82 12.21 1.18 -11.74
CA GLY A 82 11.49 -0.01 -12.21
C GLY A 82 11.62 -1.25 -11.32
N THR A 83 12.37 -1.18 -10.22
CA THR A 83 12.55 -2.34 -9.30
C THR A 83 11.26 -2.69 -8.56
N LEU A 84 10.47 -1.68 -8.19
CA LEU A 84 9.23 -1.87 -7.43
C LEU A 84 8.07 -1.18 -8.13
N LYS A 85 6.99 -1.94 -8.34
CA LYS A 85 5.68 -1.42 -8.73
C LYS A 85 4.63 -1.94 -7.76
N LEU A 86 3.80 -1.04 -7.26
CA LEU A 86 2.68 -1.35 -6.38
C LEU A 86 1.39 -0.95 -7.07
N VAL A 87 0.30 -1.63 -6.77
CA VAL A 87 -1.02 -1.30 -7.32
C VAL A 87 -1.95 -0.79 -6.23
N ALA A 88 -2.75 0.20 -6.57
CA ALA A 88 -3.81 0.73 -5.74
C ALA A 88 -5.05 1.04 -6.61
N SER A 89 -6.21 1.18 -6.01
CA SER A 89 -7.46 1.49 -6.70
C SER A 89 -7.90 2.91 -6.38
N ASP A 90 -7.98 3.80 -7.37
CA ASP A 90 -8.62 5.10 -7.25
C ASP A 90 -10.12 4.94 -7.49
N LEU A 91 -10.88 4.93 -6.40
CA LEU A 91 -12.34 4.77 -6.44
C LEU A 91 -13.05 6.01 -6.99
N SER A 92 -12.45 7.19 -6.84
CA SER A 92 -13.04 8.44 -7.33
C SER A 92 -13.08 8.50 -8.85
N ASN A 93 -12.09 7.90 -9.52
CA ASN A 93 -11.98 7.89 -10.97
C ASN A 93 -12.20 6.50 -11.59
N GLY A 94 -12.44 5.46 -10.76
CA GLY A 94 -12.63 4.08 -11.24
C GLY A 94 -11.39 3.52 -11.94
N LYS A 95 -10.18 3.88 -11.49
CA LYS A 95 -8.92 3.53 -12.16
C LYS A 95 -8.00 2.73 -11.26
N LEU A 96 -7.31 1.75 -11.84
CA LEU A 96 -6.17 1.13 -11.21
C LEU A 96 -4.96 2.05 -11.35
N LEU A 97 -4.22 2.23 -10.24
CA LEU A 97 -3.00 3.01 -10.19
C LEU A 97 -1.80 2.08 -10.10
N VAL A 98 -0.82 2.30 -10.97
CA VAL A 98 0.51 1.68 -10.89
C VAL A 98 1.47 2.66 -10.26
N LEU A 99 1.87 2.41 -9.03
CA LEU A 99 2.78 3.26 -8.28
C LEU A 99 4.24 2.83 -8.50
N PRO A 100 5.17 3.74 -8.69
CA PRO A 100 5.01 5.21 -8.63
C PRO A 100 4.54 5.87 -9.94
N ASP A 101 4.48 5.15 -11.05
CA ASP A 101 4.38 5.69 -12.42
C ASP A 101 3.18 6.63 -12.61
N ASP A 102 2.03 6.30 -12.01
CA ASP A 102 0.79 7.07 -12.17
C ASP A 102 0.69 8.30 -11.24
N LEU A 103 1.60 8.45 -10.28
CA LEU A 103 1.59 9.61 -9.36
C LEU A 103 1.76 10.95 -10.10
N LYS A 104 2.45 10.94 -11.24
CA LYS A 104 2.58 12.13 -12.11
C LYS A 104 1.23 12.68 -12.56
N ASN A 105 0.21 11.82 -12.73
CA ASN A 105 -1.14 12.22 -13.13
C ASN A 105 -1.86 13.00 -12.02
N TYR A 106 -1.34 12.97 -10.80
CA TYR A 106 -1.81 13.71 -9.62
C TYR A 106 -0.90 14.90 -9.28
N GLY A 107 0.10 15.21 -10.13
CA GLY A 107 1.07 16.27 -9.88
C GLY A 107 2.05 15.96 -8.75
N ILE A 108 2.24 14.67 -8.44
CA ILE A 108 3.09 14.18 -7.36
C ILE A 108 4.42 13.69 -7.94
N ASP A 109 5.52 14.11 -7.33
CA ASP A 109 6.86 13.64 -7.66
C ASP A 109 7.01 12.14 -7.32
N CYS A 110 7.20 11.33 -8.35
CA CYS A 110 7.28 9.88 -8.23
C CYS A 110 8.48 9.44 -7.37
N ASP A 111 9.64 10.07 -7.54
CA ASP A 111 10.86 9.67 -6.85
C ASP A 111 10.82 10.05 -5.36
N ARG A 112 10.15 11.16 -5.00
CA ARG A 112 10.02 11.62 -3.62
C ARG A 112 8.85 11.02 -2.86
N PHE A 113 8.01 10.23 -3.52
CA PHE A 113 6.83 9.66 -2.86
C PHE A 113 7.24 8.54 -1.88
N PRO A 114 6.77 8.59 -0.60
CA PRO A 114 7.14 7.59 0.40
C PRO A 114 6.61 6.20 0.05
N ILE A 115 7.48 5.19 0.08
CA ILE A 115 7.09 3.79 -0.18
C ILE A 115 6.12 3.30 0.90
N SER A 116 6.31 3.71 2.17
CA SER A 116 5.39 3.36 3.27
C SER A 116 3.96 3.81 3.00
N ARG A 117 3.77 5.00 2.40
CA ARG A 117 2.46 5.51 2.01
C ARG A 117 1.89 4.74 0.82
N ALA A 118 2.71 4.41 -0.17
CA ALA A 118 2.31 3.57 -1.30
C ALA A 118 1.87 2.17 -0.84
N LEU A 119 2.60 1.55 0.10
CA LEU A 119 2.20 0.30 0.76
C LEU A 119 0.86 0.44 1.48
N ARG A 120 0.67 1.56 2.22
CA ARG A 120 -0.59 1.83 2.91
C ARG A 120 -1.76 1.94 1.92
N MET A 121 -1.53 2.51 0.73
CA MET A 121 -2.53 2.55 -0.36
C MET A 121 -2.79 1.15 -0.90
N SER A 122 -1.74 0.39 -1.22
CA SER A 122 -1.82 -0.94 -1.82
C SER A 122 -2.39 -2.03 -0.89
N CYS A 123 -2.32 -1.83 0.43
CA CYS A 123 -2.81 -2.76 1.45
C CYS A 123 -4.04 -2.23 2.21
N GLY A 124 -4.59 -1.13 1.77
CA GLY A 124 -5.71 -0.45 2.41
C GLY A 124 -7.05 -1.09 2.11
N LEU A 125 -7.37 -2.22 2.76
CA LEU A 125 -8.67 -2.89 2.61
C LEU A 125 -9.82 -1.92 2.91
N PRO A 126 -10.77 -1.73 1.97
CA PRO A 126 -11.93 -0.86 2.18
C PRO A 126 -12.72 -1.26 3.43
N PHE A 127 -13.28 -0.26 4.11
CA PHE A 127 -14.04 -0.41 5.36
C PHE A 127 -13.23 -0.88 6.56
N PHE A 128 -12.12 -1.56 6.37
CA PHE A 128 -11.22 -1.95 7.46
C PHE A 128 -10.25 -0.81 7.79
N PHE A 129 -9.57 -0.29 6.79
CA PHE A 129 -8.74 0.90 6.95
C PHE A 129 -9.39 2.14 6.33
N GLU A 130 -9.19 3.32 6.94
CA GLU A 130 -9.52 4.60 6.31
C GLU A 130 -8.76 4.70 4.97
N PRO A 131 -9.40 5.14 3.87
CA PRO A 131 -8.72 5.27 2.59
C PRO A 131 -7.60 6.31 2.66
N VAL A 132 -6.66 6.23 1.73
CA VAL A 132 -5.66 7.26 1.54
C VAL A 132 -6.19 8.26 0.51
N TYR A 133 -6.06 9.54 0.81
CA TYR A 133 -6.46 10.59 -0.12
C TYR A 133 -5.24 11.11 -0.87
N LEU A 134 -5.32 11.10 -2.21
CA LEU A 134 -4.39 11.80 -3.09
C LEU A 134 -5.04 13.09 -3.56
N LYS A 135 -4.33 14.19 -3.37
CA LYS A 135 -4.77 15.50 -3.88
C LYS A 135 -4.54 15.58 -5.39
N ASN A 136 -5.58 15.88 -6.11
CA ASN A 136 -5.51 16.26 -7.51
C ASN A 136 -5.93 17.74 -7.62
N SER A 137 -5.63 18.39 -8.75
CA SER A 137 -6.00 19.79 -9.02
C SER A 137 -7.51 20.07 -8.92
N LYS A 138 -8.34 19.05 -9.07
CA LYS A 138 -9.81 19.17 -9.10
C LYS A 138 -10.51 18.71 -7.82
N HIS A 139 -10.03 17.65 -7.17
CA HIS A 139 -10.63 17.03 -5.98
C HIS A 139 -9.68 16.05 -5.30
N ASP A 140 -9.98 15.68 -4.07
CA ASP A 140 -9.28 14.61 -3.37
C ASP A 140 -9.74 13.24 -3.90
N CYS A 141 -8.82 12.42 -4.38
CA CYS A 141 -9.09 11.08 -4.88
C CYS A 141 -8.98 10.05 -3.76
N VAL A 142 -10.00 9.20 -3.63
CA VAL A 142 -10.09 8.13 -2.63
C VAL A 142 -9.35 6.90 -3.12
N VAL A 143 -8.27 6.53 -2.44
CA VAL A 143 -7.40 5.42 -2.85
C VAL A 143 -7.42 4.32 -1.80
N VAL A 144 -7.62 3.09 -2.28
CA VAL A 144 -7.72 1.85 -1.49
C VAL A 144 -6.89 0.73 -2.11
N ASP A 145 -6.94 -0.47 -1.51
CA ASP A 145 -6.24 -1.67 -1.98
C ASP A 145 -6.45 -1.92 -3.48
N GLY A 146 -5.36 -2.24 -4.17
CA GLY A 146 -5.37 -2.57 -5.60
C GLY A 146 -6.21 -3.80 -5.95
N GLY A 147 -6.34 -4.75 -5.02
CA GLY A 147 -7.14 -5.96 -5.18
C GLY A 147 -8.64 -5.71 -5.41
N VAL A 148 -9.12 -4.50 -5.13
CA VAL A 148 -10.51 -4.11 -5.42
C VAL A 148 -10.80 -4.10 -6.92
N LEU A 149 -9.88 -3.58 -7.73
CA LEU A 149 -10.03 -3.50 -9.19
C LEU A 149 -9.22 -4.56 -9.94
N SER A 150 -8.08 -5.00 -9.40
CA SER A 150 -7.24 -6.03 -10.03
C SER A 150 -6.41 -6.80 -9.00
N ASN A 151 -6.77 -8.05 -8.77
CA ASN A 151 -6.14 -8.87 -7.73
C ASN A 151 -4.79 -9.50 -8.16
N PHE A 152 -4.51 -9.60 -9.46
CA PHE A 152 -3.28 -10.22 -9.96
C PHE A 152 -2.80 -9.55 -11.27
N PRO A 153 -2.23 -8.34 -11.21
CA PRO A 153 -1.96 -7.49 -12.36
C PRO A 153 -0.64 -7.86 -13.09
N LEU A 154 -0.54 -9.08 -13.63
CA LEU A 154 0.65 -9.53 -14.41
C LEU A 154 0.92 -8.67 -15.64
N TRP A 155 -0.12 -8.06 -16.22
CA TRP A 155 -0.04 -7.21 -17.41
C TRP A 155 0.91 -6.00 -17.22
N ILE A 156 1.18 -5.57 -15.99
CA ILE A 156 2.13 -4.47 -15.69
C ILE A 156 3.53 -4.76 -16.25
N TYR A 157 3.89 -6.04 -16.35
CA TYR A 157 5.19 -6.48 -16.84
C TYR A 157 5.12 -7.04 -18.26
N ASP A 158 3.98 -6.91 -18.97
CA ASP A 158 3.78 -7.45 -20.32
C ASP A 158 4.14 -6.44 -21.42
N ASN A 159 5.38 -5.99 -21.41
CA ASN A 159 5.88 -4.95 -22.31
C ASN A 159 6.46 -5.51 -23.63
N GLY A 160 5.94 -6.63 -24.17
CA GLY A 160 6.27 -7.13 -25.51
C GLY A 160 7.72 -7.61 -25.76
N HIS A 161 8.71 -7.06 -25.08
CA HIS A 161 10.13 -7.43 -25.18
C HIS A 161 10.66 -7.96 -23.85
N LYS A 162 10.33 -9.22 -23.54
CA LYS A 162 10.78 -9.87 -22.30
C LYS A 162 12.20 -10.39 -22.48
N MET A 163 13.19 -9.68 -21.92
CA MET A 163 14.55 -10.21 -21.81
C MET A 163 14.69 -11.26 -20.68
N ARG A 164 13.70 -11.36 -19.78
CA ARG A 164 13.69 -12.29 -18.64
C ARG A 164 12.29 -12.88 -18.45
N PRO A 165 12.18 -14.13 -17.94
CA PRO A 165 10.89 -14.72 -17.62
C PRO A 165 10.20 -13.95 -16.49
N VAL A 166 8.86 -13.86 -16.57
CA VAL A 166 8.02 -13.29 -15.51
C VAL A 166 7.47 -14.43 -14.67
N LEU A 167 7.73 -14.39 -13.36
CA LEU A 167 7.19 -15.34 -12.39
C LEU A 167 6.07 -14.67 -11.60
N GLY A 168 4.86 -15.22 -11.69
CA GLY A 168 3.73 -14.80 -10.88
C GLY A 168 3.53 -15.72 -9.68
N MET A 169 3.39 -15.16 -8.48
CA MET A 169 3.06 -15.88 -7.26
C MET A 169 1.68 -15.44 -6.76
N LYS A 170 0.78 -16.40 -6.57
CA LYS A 170 -0.56 -16.18 -6.04
C LYS A 170 -0.77 -17.08 -4.83
N LEU A 171 -1.33 -16.52 -3.75
CA LEU A 171 -1.80 -17.34 -2.63
C LEU A 171 -3.07 -18.07 -3.09
N SER A 172 -3.09 -19.40 -2.96
CA SER A 172 -4.29 -20.22 -3.13
C SER A 172 -4.93 -20.40 -1.75
N SER A 173 -6.25 -20.26 -1.67
CA SER A 173 -7.06 -20.71 -0.54
C SER A 173 -7.20 -22.20 -0.58
#